data_93874cb4c35c526e8e344b5f79e27b51
#
_entry.id   93874cb4c35c526e8e344b5f79e27b51
#
_cell.length_a   1.000
_cell.length_b   1.000
_cell.length_c   1.000
_cell.angle_alpha   90.00
_cell.angle_beta   90.00
_cell.angle_gamma   90.00
#
_symmetry.space_group_name_H-M   'P 1'
#
loop_
_entity.id
_entity.type
_entity.pdbx_description
1 polymer ?
#
loop_
_entity_poly.entity_id
_entity_poly.type
_entity_poly.pdbx_seq_one_letter_code
_entity_poly.pdbx_strand_id
1 'polypeptide(L)' 'MTPCRTWKITTSEGKTIALGAMSPKQAEHFILAIRPDIKIALIEEIKPLPETPPEPWS' A
#
# COMPACT_ATOMS: atom_id res chain seq x y z
N MET A 1 4.52 -15.78 11.33
CA MET A 1 4.11 -15.41 9.99
C MET A 1 4.03 -13.90 9.87
N THR A 2 4.74 -13.32 8.92
CA THR A 2 4.78 -11.88 8.77
C THR A 2 3.68 -11.45 7.82
N PRO A 3 2.69 -10.69 8.27
CA PRO A 3 1.62 -10.25 7.39
C PRO A 3 2.15 -9.25 6.37
N CYS A 4 1.63 -9.33 5.16
CA CYS A 4 1.95 -8.35 4.14
C CYS A 4 1.40 -6.99 4.56
N ARG A 5 2.18 -5.96 4.30
CA ARG A 5 1.74 -4.60 4.58
C ARG A 5 1.08 -4.03 3.34
N THR A 6 0.14 -3.15 3.57
CA THR A 6 -0.54 -2.48 2.46
C THR A 6 0.19 -1.18 2.16
N TRP A 7 0.49 -0.98 0.89
CA TRP A 7 1.20 0.21 0.44
C TRP A 7 0.31 1.00 -0.49
N LYS A 8 0.27 2.29 -0.27
CA LYS A 8 -0.48 3.21 -1.10
C LYS A 8 0.50 3.89 -2.05
N ILE A 9 0.31 3.66 -3.33
CA ILE A 9 1.17 4.22 -4.35
C ILE A 9 0.43 5.35 -5.06
N THR A 10 1.00 6.53 -5.02
CA THR A 10 0.45 7.68 -5.71
C THR A 10 1.25 7.92 -6.98
N THR A 11 0.55 7.97 -8.10
CA THR A 11 1.20 8.20 -9.38
C THR A 11 1.33 9.70 -9.66
N SER A 12 2.15 10.04 -10.65
CA SER A 12 2.32 11.43 -11.03
C SER A 12 1.05 12.05 -11.59
N GLU A 13 0.10 11.21 -11.99
CA GLU A 13 -1.20 11.68 -12.48
C GLU A 13 -2.20 11.94 -11.36
N GLY A 14 -1.81 11.66 -10.13
CA GLY A 14 -2.69 11.83 -9.00
C GLY A 14 -3.56 10.64 -8.68
N LYS A 15 -3.34 9.52 -9.35
CA LYS A 15 -4.07 8.30 -9.05
C LYS A 15 -3.43 7.56 -7.90
N THR A 16 -4.23 6.85 -7.13
CA THR A 16 -3.74 6.07 -6.01
C THR A 16 -4.07 4.60 -6.20
N ILE A 17 -3.10 3.76 -5.86
CA ILE A 17 -3.24 2.31 -5.98
C ILE A 17 -2.79 1.71 -4.67
N ALA A 18 -3.59 0.79 -4.14
CA ALA A 18 -3.24 0.08 -2.92
C ALA A 18 -2.87 -1.36 -3.27
N LEU A 19 -1.77 -1.83 -2.73
CA LEU A 19 -1.36 -3.21 -2.94
C LEU A 19 -0.61 -3.73 -1.71
N GLY A 20 -0.57 -5.06 -1.58
CA GLY A 20 0.13 -5.69 -0.49
C GLY A 20 1.54 -6.06 -0.88
N ALA A 21 2.49 -5.74 -0.03
CA ALA A 21 3.88 -6.11 -0.25
C ALA A 21 4.61 -6.08 1.09
N MET A 22 5.77 -6.70 1.14
CA MET A 22 6.55 -6.76 2.37
C MET A 22 7.41 -5.51 2.57
N SER A 23 7.69 -4.79 1.50
CA SER A 23 8.51 -3.59 1.56
C SER A 23 8.07 -2.61 0.47
N PRO A 24 8.42 -1.33 0.62
CA PRO A 24 8.04 -0.34 -0.41
C PRO A 24 8.73 -0.64 -1.74
N LYS A 25 9.94 -1.16 -1.69
CA LYS A 25 10.65 -1.50 -2.91
C LYS A 25 9.95 -2.64 -3.63
N GLN A 26 9.46 -3.62 -2.89
CA GLN A 26 8.71 -4.73 -3.47
C GLN A 26 7.39 -4.23 -4.07
N ALA A 27 6.73 -3.30 -3.40
CA ALA A 27 5.50 -2.71 -3.92
C ALA A 27 5.77 -2.01 -5.25
N GLU A 28 6.87 -1.28 -5.32
CA GLU A 28 7.27 -0.62 -6.57
C GLU A 28 7.49 -1.63 -7.67
N HIS A 29 8.21 -2.70 -7.37
CA HIS A 29 8.45 -3.74 -8.35
C HIS A 29 7.15 -4.36 -8.86
N PHE A 30 6.22 -4.63 -7.96
CA PHE A 30 4.94 -5.21 -8.35
C PHE A 30 4.16 -4.30 -9.28
N ILE A 31 4.07 -3.02 -8.93
CA ILE A 31 3.27 -2.11 -9.75
C ILE A 31 3.92 -1.89 -11.11
N LEU A 32 5.23 -1.82 -11.16
CA LEU A 32 5.93 -1.66 -12.43
C LEU A 32 5.86 -2.91 -13.30
N ALA A 33 5.73 -4.08 -12.68
CA ALA A 33 5.55 -5.32 -13.42
C ALA A 33 4.16 -5.38 -14.08
N ILE A 34 3.16 -4.82 -13.41
CA ILE A 34 1.80 -4.81 -13.93
C ILE A 34 1.62 -3.66 -14.93
N ARG A 35 2.16 -2.51 -14.60
CA ARG A 35 2.06 -1.31 -15.43
C ARG A 35 3.40 -0.61 -15.51
N PRO A 36 4.22 -0.98 -16.49
CA PRO A 36 5.57 -0.41 -16.61
C PRO A 36 5.57 1.07 -17.03
N ASP A 37 4.46 1.56 -17.54
CA ASP A 37 4.34 2.95 -17.95
C ASP A 37 3.94 3.89 -16.82
N ILE A 38 3.64 3.36 -15.64
CA ILE A 38 3.27 4.17 -14.50
C ILE A 38 4.49 4.86 -13.91
N LYS A 39 4.31 6.13 -13.56
CA LYS A 39 5.34 6.89 -12.84
C LYS A 39 4.90 7.04 -11.39
N ILE A 40 5.70 6.50 -10.49
CA ILE A 40 5.40 6.54 -9.08
C ILE A 40 5.90 7.84 -8.50
N ALA A 41 5.00 8.61 -7.90
CA ALA A 41 5.33 9.87 -7.26
C ALA A 41 5.61 9.68 -5.77
N LEU A 42 4.83 8.81 -5.12
CA LEU A 42 4.94 8.62 -3.68
C LEU A 42 4.46 7.23 -3.30
N ILE A 43 5.15 6.62 -2.34
CA ILE A 43 4.73 5.34 -1.77
C ILE A 43 4.61 5.52 -0.27
N GLU A 44 3.43 5.22 0.27
CA GLU A 44 3.18 5.33 1.69
C GLU A 44 2.69 4.00 2.24
N GLU A 45 3.07 3.72 3.47
CA GLU A 45 2.56 2.55 4.16
C GLU A 45 1.21 2.87 4.79
N ILE A 46 0.22 2.03 4.51
CA ILE A 46 -1.09 2.15 5.12
C ILE A 46 -1.15 1.16 6.26
N LYS A 47 -1.30 1.67 7.48
CA LYS A 47 -1.41 0.79 8.62
C LYS A 47 -2.80 0.18 8.63
N PRO A 48 -2.89 -1.15 8.80
CA PRO A 48 -4.20 -1.78 8.89
C PRO A 48 -4.95 -1.32 10.11
N LEU A 49 -6.26 -1.18 9.97
CA LEU A 49 -7.10 -0.86 11.10
C LEU A 49 -7.08 -2.02 12.08
N PRO A 50 -7.13 -1.75 13.40
CA PRO A 50 -7.21 -2.83 14.37
C PRO A 50 -8.46 -3.64 14.12
N GLU A 51 -8.33 -4.96 14.22
CA GLU A 51 -9.44 -5.86 13.95
C GLU A 51 -10.61 -5.63 14.89
N THR A 52 -10.29 -5.32 16.12
CA THR A 52 -11.32 -5.06 17.11
C THR A 52 -11.16 -3.65 17.61
N PRO A 53 -11.85 -2.69 17.00
CA PRO A 53 -11.81 -1.34 17.54
C PRO A 53 -12.43 -1.36 18.95
N PRO A 54 -11.87 -0.55 19.87
CA PRO A 54 -12.41 -0.52 21.22
C PRO A 54 -13.87 -0.10 21.20
N GLU A 55 -14.71 -0.94 21.75
CA GLU A 55 -16.12 -0.65 21.78
C GLU A 55 -16.38 0.45 22.81
N PRO A 56 -17.17 1.44 22.45
CA PRO A 56 -17.40 2.56 23.35
C PRO A 56 -18.14 2.17 24.63
N TRP A 57 -18.79 1.03 24.60
CA TRP A 57 -19.53 0.57 25.79
C TRP A 57 -18.79 -0.47 26.61
N SER A 58 -17.62 -0.86 26.20
CA SER A 58 -16.83 -1.87 26.94
C SER A 58 -15.85 -1.25 27.90
#